data_9cd0014273d630be9f5819b869b96876
#
_entry.id   9cd0014273d630be9f5819b869b96876
#
_cell.length_a   1.000
_cell.length_b   1.000
_cell.length_c   1.000
_cell.angle_alpha   90.00
_cell.angle_beta   90.00
_cell.angle_gamma   90.00
#
_symmetry.space_group_name_H-M   'P 1'
#
loop_
_entity.id
_entity.type
_entity.pdbx_description
1 polymer ?
#
loop_
_entity_poly.entity_id
_entity_poly.type
_entity_poly.pdbx_seq_one_letter_code
_entity_poly.pdbx_strand_id
1 'polypeptide(L)'
;MASLEEPRFNLVDEAWIPVRLKTGEVAELSLHDFFKRVYEIDRTQSDNPLTDVAILGVVLIIFARATFLSEGVKSSGGAAPWVRQMREPDANNLTAVLGYLEIFKDRFWLVGGDRPFMQVHDLHTAKGDTKPVSRLLLDSESEYFSVRAEKTLDSLSFAEAARYLLTIQAWDYSGIKSGAVGDPRVKGGKGYPLGVGWYGTTGKVIVHGANMMETLLYSLDYEQLTDDESFALDLPVWERAEPDTAAPRAYTGGPAAQYKDQPVPASGMCEILTWQSRRIRLHHDGERVTSVLDRKST
;
A
#
# COMPACT_ATOMS: atom_id res chain seq x y z
N MET A 1 30.12 19.55 -14.58
CA MET A 1 29.56 18.28 -14.07
C MET A 1 28.08 18.49 -13.90
N ALA A 2 27.25 17.88 -14.75
CA ALA A 2 25.82 17.88 -14.52
C ALA A 2 25.58 17.14 -13.20
N SER A 3 24.88 17.74 -12.24
CA SER A 3 24.37 17.03 -11.07
C SER A 3 23.45 15.95 -11.63
N LEU A 4 23.82 14.71 -11.49
CA LEU A 4 22.89 13.62 -11.72
C LEU A 4 21.76 13.85 -10.71
N GLU A 5 20.60 14.27 -11.19
CA GLU A 5 19.41 14.34 -10.34
C GLU A 5 19.22 12.95 -9.73
N GLU A 6 19.01 12.90 -8.41
CA GLU A 6 18.70 11.64 -7.75
C GLU A 6 17.44 11.05 -8.37
N PRO A 7 17.41 9.75 -8.68
CA PRO A 7 16.24 9.12 -9.29
C PRO A 7 15.03 9.28 -8.39
N ARG A 8 13.88 9.59 -9.00
CA ARG A 8 12.63 9.87 -8.33
C ARG A 8 11.48 9.12 -8.98
N PHE A 9 10.60 8.55 -8.18
CA PHE A 9 9.38 7.91 -8.64
C PHE A 9 8.27 8.13 -7.62
N ASN A 10 7.32 9.02 -7.97
CA ASN A 10 6.17 9.34 -7.12
C ASN A 10 4.92 8.64 -7.64
N LEU A 11 4.26 7.85 -6.80
CA LEU A 11 3.09 7.07 -7.17
C LEU A 11 1.85 7.92 -7.52
N VAL A 12 1.85 9.21 -7.16
CA VAL A 12 0.78 10.14 -7.56
C VAL A 12 0.91 10.54 -9.02
N ASP A 13 2.14 10.73 -9.51
CA ASP A 13 2.40 11.26 -10.85
C ASP A 13 2.81 10.18 -11.87
N GLU A 14 3.56 9.15 -11.42
CA GLU A 14 4.12 8.15 -12.29
C GLU A 14 3.18 6.95 -12.46
N ALA A 15 3.13 6.39 -13.66
CA ALA A 15 2.26 5.25 -13.99
C ALA A 15 2.76 3.95 -13.35
N TRP A 16 1.88 3.24 -12.62
CA TRP A 16 2.19 1.98 -11.96
C TRP A 16 0.98 1.08 -11.71
N ILE A 17 -0.25 1.59 -11.86
CA ILE A 17 -1.49 0.86 -11.64
C ILE A 17 -1.99 0.29 -12.96
N PRO A 18 -1.90 -1.03 -13.20
CA PRO A 18 -2.45 -1.63 -14.38
C PRO A 18 -3.97 -1.72 -14.27
N VAL A 19 -4.66 -1.20 -15.27
CA VAL A 19 -6.11 -1.17 -15.34
C VAL A 19 -6.61 -1.68 -16.68
N ARG A 20 -7.80 -2.25 -16.69
CA ARG A 20 -8.59 -2.46 -17.88
C ARG A 20 -9.65 -1.36 -17.96
N LEU A 21 -9.71 -0.70 -19.09
CA LEU A 21 -10.75 0.28 -19.39
C LEU A 21 -12.02 -0.41 -19.90
N LYS A 22 -13.16 0.27 -19.82
CA LYS A 22 -14.45 -0.21 -20.35
C LYS A 22 -14.40 -0.46 -21.86
N THR A 23 -13.47 0.16 -22.57
CA THR A 23 -13.18 -0.12 -23.99
C THR A 23 -12.53 -1.48 -24.22
N GLY A 24 -12.03 -2.13 -23.17
CA GLY A 24 -11.21 -3.34 -23.24
C GLY A 24 -9.70 -3.08 -23.34
N GLU A 25 -9.28 -1.85 -23.53
CA GLU A 25 -7.87 -1.44 -23.53
C GLU A 25 -7.26 -1.64 -22.14
N VAL A 26 -5.98 -2.06 -22.10
CA VAL A 26 -5.18 -2.13 -20.86
C VAL A 26 -4.22 -0.95 -20.84
N ALA A 27 -4.16 -0.25 -19.72
CA ALA A 27 -3.30 0.91 -19.51
C ALA A 27 -2.62 0.83 -18.14
N GLU A 28 -1.47 1.49 -18.00
CA GLU A 28 -0.86 1.78 -16.69
C GLU A 28 -1.14 3.24 -16.32
N LEU A 29 -1.64 3.49 -15.12
CA LEU A 29 -2.04 4.82 -14.65
C LEU A 29 -1.30 5.18 -13.36
N SER A 30 -1.06 6.48 -13.15
CA SER A 30 -0.69 7.03 -11.86
C SER A 30 -1.90 7.06 -10.92
N LEU A 31 -1.72 7.35 -9.62
CA LEU A 31 -2.87 7.56 -8.72
C LEU A 31 -3.74 8.73 -9.20
N HIS A 32 -3.11 9.80 -9.67
CA HIS A 32 -3.81 10.96 -10.18
C HIS A 32 -4.67 10.63 -11.41
N ASP A 33 -4.10 9.94 -12.41
CA ASP A 33 -4.82 9.55 -13.62
C ASP A 33 -5.84 8.45 -13.35
N PHE A 34 -5.60 7.56 -12.40
CA PHE A 34 -6.56 6.56 -11.96
C PHE A 34 -7.86 7.22 -11.48
N PHE A 35 -7.77 8.21 -10.59
CA PHE A 35 -8.96 8.90 -10.13
C PHE A 35 -9.59 9.78 -11.20
N LYS A 36 -8.82 10.48 -12.03
CA LYS A 36 -9.38 11.25 -13.16
C LYS A 36 -10.18 10.38 -14.12
N ARG A 37 -9.78 9.15 -14.31
CA ARG A 37 -10.42 8.20 -15.24
C ARG A 37 -11.28 7.15 -14.56
N VAL A 38 -11.63 7.34 -13.29
CA VAL A 38 -12.31 6.34 -12.45
C VAL A 38 -13.63 5.82 -13.04
N TYR A 39 -14.33 6.62 -13.84
CA TYR A 39 -15.56 6.24 -14.54
C TYR A 39 -15.32 5.46 -15.84
N GLU A 40 -14.09 5.50 -16.37
CA GLU A 40 -13.68 4.78 -17.58
C GLU A 40 -13.08 3.41 -17.26
N ILE A 41 -12.59 3.22 -16.05
CA ILE A 41 -11.93 2.00 -15.61
C ILE A 41 -12.99 0.92 -15.31
N ASP A 42 -12.84 -0.27 -15.92
CA ASP A 42 -13.61 -1.47 -15.59
C ASP A 42 -13.08 -2.08 -14.27
N ARG A 43 -11.77 -2.36 -14.22
CA ARG A 43 -11.12 -2.96 -13.05
C ARG A 43 -9.59 -2.76 -13.08
N THR A 44 -8.93 -3.03 -11.97
CA THR A 44 -7.49 -3.29 -11.94
C THR A 44 -7.20 -4.61 -12.67
N GLN A 45 -6.06 -4.68 -13.35
CA GLN A 45 -5.68 -5.88 -14.12
C GLN A 45 -4.17 -6.07 -14.13
N SER A 46 -3.64 -6.58 -13.04
CA SER A 46 -2.24 -7.03 -12.95
C SER A 46 -2.09 -8.48 -13.40
N ASP A 47 -0.87 -8.99 -13.35
CA ASP A 47 -0.54 -10.40 -13.58
C ASP A 47 -0.93 -11.34 -12.43
N ASN A 48 -1.28 -10.78 -11.26
CA ASN A 48 -1.65 -11.53 -10.07
C ASN A 48 -2.89 -10.91 -9.38
N PRO A 49 -3.99 -11.66 -9.22
CA PRO A 49 -5.19 -11.16 -8.54
C PRO A 49 -4.96 -10.65 -7.11
N LEU A 50 -3.97 -11.16 -6.39
CA LEU A 50 -3.61 -10.66 -5.05
C LEU A 50 -3.03 -9.24 -5.12
N THR A 51 -2.29 -8.94 -6.17
CA THR A 51 -1.81 -7.58 -6.46
C THR A 51 -2.96 -6.62 -6.74
N ASP A 52 -3.95 -7.04 -7.53
CA ASP A 52 -5.13 -6.22 -7.82
C ASP A 52 -5.89 -5.86 -6.54
N VAL A 53 -6.07 -6.84 -5.65
CA VAL A 53 -6.74 -6.62 -4.37
C VAL A 53 -5.93 -5.69 -3.46
N ALA A 54 -4.59 -5.80 -3.44
CA ALA A 54 -3.73 -4.93 -2.64
C ALA A 54 -3.76 -3.48 -3.16
N ILE A 55 -3.74 -3.27 -4.47
CA ILE A 55 -3.91 -1.95 -5.10
C ILE A 55 -5.28 -1.37 -4.76
N LEU A 56 -6.34 -2.18 -4.91
CA LEU A 56 -7.71 -1.74 -4.60
C LEU A 56 -7.85 -1.28 -3.15
N GLY A 57 -7.18 -1.95 -2.21
CA GLY A 57 -7.14 -1.52 -0.81
C GLY A 57 -6.58 -0.10 -0.64
N VAL A 58 -5.47 0.22 -1.31
CA VAL A 58 -4.85 1.56 -1.24
C VAL A 58 -5.75 2.62 -1.86
N VAL A 59 -6.27 2.39 -3.07
CA VAL A 59 -7.13 3.39 -3.73
C VAL A 59 -8.46 3.57 -3.00
N LEU A 60 -9.01 2.52 -2.40
CA LEU A 60 -10.20 2.60 -1.55
C LEU A 60 -9.96 3.50 -0.33
N ILE A 61 -8.84 3.34 0.37
CA ILE A 61 -8.52 4.17 1.54
C ILE A 61 -8.25 5.62 1.15
N ILE A 62 -7.56 5.88 0.04
CA ILE A 62 -7.39 7.24 -0.48
C ILE A 62 -8.76 7.89 -0.71
N PHE A 63 -9.68 7.18 -1.37
CA PHE A 63 -11.03 7.67 -1.66
C PHE A 63 -11.85 7.89 -0.37
N ALA A 64 -11.82 6.92 0.57
CA ALA A 64 -12.53 7.01 1.84
C ALA A 64 -12.05 8.19 2.70
N ARG A 65 -10.72 8.37 2.84
CA ARG A 65 -10.14 9.47 3.62
C ARG A 65 -10.41 10.83 2.98
N ALA A 66 -10.28 10.95 1.68
CA ALA A 66 -10.62 12.18 0.96
C ALA A 66 -12.10 12.56 1.15
N THR A 67 -12.99 11.57 1.08
CA THR A 67 -14.44 11.77 1.31
C THR A 67 -14.73 12.21 2.74
N PHE A 68 -14.08 11.58 3.71
CA PHE A 68 -14.25 11.92 5.13
C PHE A 68 -13.75 13.33 5.44
N LEU A 69 -12.51 13.64 5.05
CA LEU A 69 -11.88 14.94 5.33
C LEU A 69 -12.57 16.12 4.61
N SER A 70 -13.23 15.88 3.49
CA SER A 70 -14.04 16.87 2.77
C SER A 70 -15.48 16.97 3.28
N GLU A 71 -15.87 16.16 4.29
CA GLU A 71 -17.24 16.02 4.78
C GLU A 71 -18.25 15.69 3.65
N GLY A 72 -17.81 15.01 2.59
CA GLY A 72 -18.59 14.80 1.38
C GLY A 72 -19.96 14.17 1.60
N VAL A 73 -20.02 13.13 2.44
CA VAL A 73 -21.28 12.45 2.80
C VAL A 73 -22.20 13.36 3.62
N LYS A 74 -21.66 14.11 4.57
CA LYS A 74 -22.44 15.01 5.44
C LYS A 74 -22.98 16.21 4.66
N SER A 75 -22.14 16.85 3.87
CA SER A 75 -22.51 18.02 3.06
C SER A 75 -23.56 17.70 2.00
N SER A 76 -23.63 16.46 1.55
CA SER A 76 -24.65 15.96 0.60
C SER A 76 -25.97 15.54 1.28
N GLY A 77 -26.07 15.63 2.60
CA GLY A 77 -27.26 15.24 3.32
C GLY A 77 -27.37 13.73 3.61
N GLY A 78 -26.23 13.01 3.62
CA GLY A 78 -26.11 11.61 3.96
C GLY A 78 -25.65 10.71 2.81
N ALA A 79 -25.50 9.42 3.11
CA ALA A 79 -24.91 8.45 2.18
C ALA A 79 -25.69 8.30 0.86
N ALA A 80 -27.01 8.15 0.91
CA ALA A 80 -27.80 7.89 -0.29
C ALA A 80 -27.81 9.04 -1.32
N PRO A 81 -27.94 10.32 -0.95
CA PRO A 81 -27.78 11.45 -1.88
C PRO A 81 -26.36 11.54 -2.41
N TRP A 82 -25.36 11.36 -1.55
CA TRP A 82 -23.95 11.40 -1.93
C TRP A 82 -23.59 10.32 -2.95
N VAL A 83 -24.01 9.06 -2.73
CA VAL A 83 -23.78 7.95 -3.66
C VAL A 83 -24.42 8.23 -5.02
N ARG A 84 -25.63 8.79 -5.05
CA ARG A 84 -26.28 9.17 -6.31
C ARG A 84 -25.48 10.22 -7.07
N GLN A 85 -24.98 11.23 -6.37
CA GLN A 85 -24.11 12.26 -6.95
C GLN A 85 -22.84 11.64 -7.51
N MET A 86 -22.14 10.81 -6.73
CA MET A 86 -20.86 10.22 -7.11
C MET A 86 -20.96 9.22 -8.29
N ARG A 87 -22.14 8.69 -8.58
CA ARG A 87 -22.36 7.82 -9.75
C ARG A 87 -22.41 8.59 -11.06
N GLU A 88 -22.75 9.85 -11.01
CA GLU A 88 -22.77 10.69 -12.22
C GLU A 88 -21.34 11.11 -12.57
N PRO A 89 -20.88 10.90 -13.83
CA PRO A 89 -19.55 11.31 -14.26
C PRO A 89 -19.42 12.85 -14.26
N ASP A 90 -18.89 13.39 -13.17
CA ASP A 90 -18.63 14.82 -12.99
C ASP A 90 -17.23 15.01 -12.40
N ALA A 91 -16.43 15.86 -13.03
CA ALA A 91 -15.10 16.20 -12.56
C ALA A 91 -15.09 16.84 -11.16
N ASN A 92 -16.15 17.53 -10.77
CA ASN A 92 -16.29 18.12 -9.43
C ASN A 92 -16.32 17.04 -8.33
N ASN A 93 -16.85 15.87 -8.64
CA ASN A 93 -16.85 14.73 -7.69
C ASN A 93 -15.44 14.26 -7.30
N LEU A 94 -14.43 14.58 -8.14
CA LEU A 94 -13.05 14.17 -7.95
C LEU A 94 -12.20 15.20 -7.22
N THR A 95 -12.71 16.41 -7.00
CA THR A 95 -11.97 17.53 -6.40
C THR A 95 -11.38 17.14 -5.03
N ALA A 96 -12.16 16.49 -4.19
CA ALA A 96 -11.73 16.09 -2.85
C ALA A 96 -10.56 15.07 -2.91
N VAL A 97 -10.67 14.04 -3.75
CA VAL A 97 -9.66 12.99 -3.83
C VAL A 97 -8.38 13.48 -4.51
N LEU A 98 -8.48 14.31 -5.53
CA LEU A 98 -7.31 14.92 -6.18
C LEU A 98 -6.60 15.89 -5.23
N GLY A 99 -7.35 16.71 -4.49
CA GLY A 99 -6.80 17.59 -3.45
C GLY A 99 -6.12 16.80 -2.31
N TYR A 100 -6.70 15.68 -1.91
CA TYR A 100 -6.09 14.78 -0.92
C TYR A 100 -4.75 14.23 -1.39
N LEU A 101 -4.65 13.80 -2.65
CA LEU A 101 -3.39 13.31 -3.22
C LEU A 101 -2.31 14.39 -3.22
N GLU A 102 -2.64 15.65 -3.51
CA GLU A 102 -1.68 16.75 -3.47
C GLU A 102 -1.21 17.05 -2.03
N ILE A 103 -2.11 17.00 -1.03
CA ILE A 103 -1.75 17.22 0.38
C ILE A 103 -0.73 16.18 0.88
N PHE A 104 -0.92 14.91 0.51
CA PHE A 104 -0.08 13.81 0.96
C PHE A 104 0.97 13.36 -0.07
N LYS A 105 1.17 14.09 -1.15
CA LYS A 105 2.04 13.72 -2.27
C LYS A 105 3.45 13.32 -1.83
N ASP A 106 4.01 14.03 -0.86
CA ASP A 106 5.35 13.74 -0.32
C ASP A 106 5.46 12.39 0.42
N ARG A 107 4.32 11.76 0.70
CA ARG A 107 4.26 10.44 1.33
C ARG A 107 4.13 9.28 0.34
N PHE A 108 4.04 9.60 -0.96
CA PHE A 108 3.87 8.63 -2.04
C PHE A 108 5.13 8.44 -2.90
N TRP A 109 6.29 8.87 -2.43
CA TRP A 109 7.56 8.55 -3.08
C TRP A 109 7.90 7.07 -2.91
N LEU A 110 7.96 6.31 -3.99
CA LEU A 110 8.53 4.96 -3.97
C LEU A 110 10.06 5.03 -3.89
N VAL A 111 10.63 5.93 -4.68
CA VAL A 111 12.06 6.25 -4.77
C VAL A 111 12.22 7.76 -4.66
N GLY A 112 13.15 8.22 -3.86
CA GLY A 112 13.29 9.62 -3.46
C GLY A 112 12.45 9.95 -2.22
N GLY A 113 12.51 11.20 -1.79
CA GLY A 113 11.83 11.68 -0.58
C GLY A 113 12.41 11.13 0.73
N ASP A 114 12.06 11.79 1.82
CA ASP A 114 12.58 11.45 3.16
C ASP A 114 11.84 10.26 3.81
N ARG A 115 10.63 9.98 3.34
CA ARG A 115 9.74 8.94 3.90
C ARG A 115 9.13 8.12 2.76
N PRO A 116 9.87 7.12 2.26
CA PRO A 116 9.44 6.34 1.10
C PRO A 116 8.17 5.53 1.42
N PHE A 117 7.26 5.49 0.45
CA PHE A 117 5.95 4.87 0.56
C PHE A 117 6.04 3.40 0.97
N MET A 118 5.36 3.05 2.06
CA MET A 118 5.31 1.69 2.64
C MET A 118 6.69 1.04 2.87
N GLN A 119 7.72 1.85 3.09
CA GLN A 119 9.08 1.43 3.35
C GLN A 119 9.59 2.04 4.66
N VAL A 120 10.70 1.50 5.16
CA VAL A 120 11.40 2.02 6.32
C VAL A 120 12.71 2.68 5.87
N HIS A 121 12.78 4.00 5.99
CA HIS A 121 13.85 4.82 5.42
C HIS A 121 15.26 4.43 5.92
N ASP A 122 15.41 4.20 7.21
CA ASP A 122 16.69 3.91 7.87
C ASP A 122 16.97 2.42 8.07
N LEU A 123 16.19 1.53 7.43
CA LEU A 123 16.35 0.09 7.58
C LEU A 123 17.70 -0.38 7.06
N HIS A 124 18.47 -0.99 7.95
CA HIS A 124 19.77 -1.58 7.61
C HIS A 124 20.08 -2.80 8.48
N THR A 125 21.05 -3.60 8.03
CA THR A 125 21.64 -4.69 8.80
C THR A 125 23.04 -4.31 9.25
N ALA A 126 23.55 -4.99 10.29
CA ALA A 126 24.93 -4.78 10.76
C ALA A 126 25.99 -5.04 9.68
N LYS A 127 25.68 -5.88 8.69
CA LYS A 127 26.59 -6.23 7.59
C LYS A 127 26.30 -5.50 6.28
N GLY A 128 25.20 -4.73 6.21
CA GLY A 128 24.76 -4.08 4.99
C GLY A 128 24.19 -5.05 3.92
N ASP A 129 23.85 -6.30 4.30
CA ASP A 129 23.39 -7.31 3.32
C ASP A 129 22.02 -6.95 2.76
N THR A 130 21.87 -7.06 1.46
CA THR A 130 20.57 -7.03 0.77
C THR A 130 20.18 -8.41 0.27
N LYS A 131 18.98 -8.52 -0.26
CA LYS A 131 18.45 -9.74 -0.88
C LYS A 131 18.03 -9.45 -2.32
N PRO A 132 17.98 -10.47 -3.19
CA PRO A 132 17.45 -10.32 -4.54
C PRO A 132 16.03 -9.76 -4.53
N VAL A 133 15.67 -9.04 -5.61
CA VAL A 133 14.32 -8.45 -5.80
C VAL A 133 13.21 -9.51 -5.85
N SER A 134 13.55 -10.75 -6.19
CA SER A 134 12.63 -11.89 -6.14
C SER A 134 11.95 -12.08 -4.78
N ARG A 135 12.55 -11.55 -3.70
CA ARG A 135 11.91 -11.53 -2.37
C ARG A 135 10.64 -10.68 -2.27
N LEU A 136 10.37 -9.86 -3.25
CA LEU A 136 9.10 -9.12 -3.37
C LEU A 136 7.99 -9.95 -4.04
N LEU A 137 8.31 -11.09 -4.63
CA LEU A 137 7.36 -11.96 -5.30
C LEU A 137 6.96 -13.13 -4.40
N LEU A 138 5.66 -13.36 -4.24
CA LEU A 138 5.12 -14.41 -3.36
C LEU A 138 5.44 -15.83 -3.87
N ASP A 139 5.60 -15.99 -5.17
CA ASP A 139 5.78 -17.27 -5.87
C ASP A 139 7.22 -17.53 -6.35
N SER A 140 8.17 -16.66 -6.00
CA SER A 140 9.55 -16.73 -6.49
C SER A 140 10.37 -17.92 -5.97
N GLU A 141 9.96 -18.53 -4.87
CA GLU A 141 10.67 -19.66 -4.27
C GLU A 141 10.50 -20.97 -5.04
N SER A 142 9.55 -21.04 -5.99
CA SER A 142 9.27 -22.21 -6.80
C SER A 142 9.53 -21.96 -8.28
N GLU A 143 10.60 -22.54 -8.82
CA GLU A 143 10.91 -22.53 -10.25
C GLU A 143 9.81 -23.17 -11.12
N TYR A 144 8.91 -23.95 -10.54
CA TYR A 144 7.85 -24.67 -11.26
C TYR A 144 6.61 -23.79 -11.52
N PHE A 145 6.42 -22.72 -10.75
CA PHE A 145 5.19 -21.92 -10.79
C PHE A 145 5.40 -20.48 -11.28
N SER A 146 6.65 -20.06 -11.47
CA SER A 146 6.96 -18.71 -11.94
C SER A 146 8.13 -18.73 -12.92
N VAL A 147 7.94 -18.00 -14.03
CA VAL A 147 9.04 -17.68 -14.98
C VAL A 147 9.96 -16.59 -14.43
N ARG A 148 9.58 -15.98 -13.30
CA ARG A 148 10.31 -14.95 -12.57
C ARG A 148 10.99 -15.51 -11.32
N ALA A 149 11.58 -16.70 -11.44
CA ALA A 149 12.30 -17.35 -10.35
C ALA A 149 13.52 -16.53 -9.90
N GLU A 150 13.97 -16.76 -8.67
CA GLU A 150 15.10 -16.06 -8.05
C GLU A 150 16.33 -15.97 -8.94
N LYS A 151 16.61 -17.02 -9.75
CA LYS A 151 17.79 -17.10 -10.62
C LYS A 151 17.68 -16.31 -11.92
N THR A 152 16.49 -15.85 -12.28
CA THR A 152 16.22 -15.20 -13.59
C THR A 152 15.74 -13.76 -13.46
N LEU A 153 15.52 -13.27 -12.23
CA LEU A 153 15.02 -11.93 -11.96
C LEU A 153 16.09 -11.07 -11.28
N ASP A 154 16.80 -10.26 -12.08
CA ASP A 154 17.88 -9.40 -11.60
C ASP A 154 17.38 -8.03 -11.11
N SER A 155 16.26 -7.54 -11.64
CA SER A 155 15.73 -6.21 -11.31
C SER A 155 14.25 -6.08 -11.64
N LEU A 156 13.61 -5.08 -11.06
CA LEU A 156 12.23 -4.67 -11.32
C LEU A 156 12.19 -3.21 -11.76
N SER A 157 11.27 -2.84 -12.67
CA SER A 157 10.95 -1.43 -12.88
C SER A 157 10.37 -0.84 -11.59
N PHE A 158 10.39 0.48 -11.44
CA PHE A 158 9.80 1.12 -10.26
C PHE A 158 8.29 0.83 -10.16
N ALA A 159 7.58 0.80 -11.28
CA ALA A 159 6.17 0.42 -11.33
C ALA A 159 5.91 -1.01 -10.84
N GLU A 160 6.69 -1.99 -11.31
CA GLU A 160 6.61 -3.37 -10.82
C GLU A 160 6.94 -3.47 -9.34
N ALA A 161 7.99 -2.78 -8.89
CA ALA A 161 8.40 -2.78 -7.49
C ALA A 161 7.32 -2.18 -6.58
N ALA A 162 6.60 -1.13 -7.03
CA ALA A 162 5.45 -0.58 -6.29
C ALA A 162 4.35 -1.62 -6.11
N ARG A 163 3.98 -2.32 -7.18
CA ARG A 163 2.95 -3.37 -7.15
C ARG A 163 3.33 -4.52 -6.21
N TYR A 164 4.54 -5.05 -6.35
CA TYR A 164 4.97 -6.16 -5.53
C TYR A 164 5.25 -5.77 -4.07
N LEU A 165 5.65 -4.52 -3.81
CA LEU A 165 5.73 -3.99 -2.45
C LEU A 165 4.37 -4.05 -1.74
N LEU A 166 3.30 -3.60 -2.40
CA LEU A 166 1.94 -3.70 -1.86
C LEU A 166 1.51 -5.15 -1.66
N THR A 167 1.78 -6.00 -2.64
CA THR A 167 1.42 -7.41 -2.60
C THR A 167 2.08 -8.13 -1.41
N ILE A 168 3.37 -7.89 -1.19
CA ILE A 168 4.08 -8.56 -0.09
C ILE A 168 3.68 -8.00 1.28
N GLN A 169 3.37 -6.69 1.36
CA GLN A 169 2.83 -6.09 2.58
C GLN A 169 1.47 -6.70 2.96
N ALA A 170 0.63 -6.99 1.97
CA ALA A 170 -0.69 -7.54 2.18
C ALA A 170 -0.68 -9.06 2.49
N TRP A 171 0.14 -9.86 1.80
CA TRP A 171 -0.06 -11.30 1.71
C TRP A 171 1.12 -12.17 2.15
N ASP A 172 2.34 -11.64 2.33
CA ASP A 172 3.48 -12.49 2.69
C ASP A 172 3.36 -13.02 4.12
N TYR A 173 3.35 -14.34 4.24
CA TYR A 173 3.28 -15.05 5.52
C TYR A 173 4.62 -15.06 6.29
N SER A 174 5.71 -14.71 5.65
CA SER A 174 7.06 -14.61 6.21
C SER A 174 7.63 -15.83 6.92
N GLY A 175 8.80 -16.21 6.47
CA GLY A 175 9.72 -17.06 7.23
C GLY A 175 10.56 -16.28 8.26
N ILE A 176 11.54 -16.94 8.86
CA ILE A 176 12.53 -16.32 9.74
C ILE A 176 13.40 -15.37 8.92
N LYS A 177 13.54 -14.13 9.37
CA LYS A 177 14.37 -13.10 8.72
C LYS A 177 15.57 -12.75 9.61
N SER A 178 16.65 -12.25 9.02
CA SER A 178 17.74 -11.64 9.78
C SER A 178 17.25 -10.41 10.54
N GLY A 179 17.81 -10.14 11.72
CA GLY A 179 17.43 -8.97 12.51
C GLY A 179 17.86 -7.64 11.86
N ALA A 180 17.05 -6.61 12.00
CA ALA A 180 17.44 -5.24 11.70
C ALA A 180 18.20 -4.64 12.89
N VAL A 181 19.08 -3.68 12.63
CA VAL A 181 19.72 -2.89 13.68
C VAL A 181 18.64 -2.08 14.42
N GLY A 182 18.72 -2.05 15.75
CA GLY A 182 17.74 -1.34 16.58
C GLY A 182 16.42 -2.07 16.84
N ASP A 183 16.22 -3.28 16.31
CA ASP A 183 15.02 -4.07 16.61
C ASP A 183 15.16 -4.82 17.94
N PRO A 184 14.43 -4.44 19.00
CA PRO A 184 14.54 -5.06 20.34
C PRO A 184 14.04 -6.51 20.39
N ARG A 185 13.36 -7.00 19.35
CA ARG A 185 12.82 -8.38 19.29
C ARG A 185 13.74 -9.35 18.61
N VAL A 186 14.87 -8.89 18.11
CA VAL A 186 15.90 -9.75 17.53
C VAL A 186 16.51 -10.62 18.62
N LYS A 187 16.40 -11.94 18.50
CA LYS A 187 17.04 -12.92 19.37
C LYS A 187 18.06 -13.71 18.54
N GLY A 188 19.34 -13.68 18.97
CA GLY A 188 20.40 -14.39 18.25
C GLY A 188 20.56 -13.96 16.77
N GLY A 189 20.37 -12.68 16.46
CA GLY A 189 20.46 -12.15 15.11
C GLY A 189 19.27 -12.48 14.19
N LYS A 190 18.18 -13.07 14.70
CA LYS A 190 17.01 -13.52 13.93
C LYS A 190 15.73 -12.84 14.42
N GLY A 191 14.90 -12.39 13.46
CA GLY A 191 13.52 -12.02 13.68
C GLY A 191 12.60 -13.19 13.36
N TYR A 192 11.76 -13.62 14.32
CA TYR A 192 10.84 -14.72 14.12
C TYR A 192 9.54 -14.24 13.44
N PRO A 193 8.88 -15.06 12.59
CA PRO A 193 7.69 -14.67 11.87
C PRO A 193 6.49 -14.46 12.80
N LEU A 194 5.61 -13.49 12.45
CA LEU A 194 4.31 -13.25 13.09
C LEU A 194 3.13 -13.71 12.22
N GLY A 195 3.41 -14.35 11.09
CA GLY A 195 2.40 -14.67 10.08
C GLY A 195 2.15 -13.52 9.11
N VAL A 196 1.07 -13.60 8.36
CA VAL A 196 0.56 -12.51 7.53
C VAL A 196 0.03 -11.38 8.42
N GLY A 197 0.03 -10.14 7.90
CA GLY A 197 -0.60 -9.01 8.57
C GLY A 197 -2.12 -9.10 8.58
N TRP A 198 -2.76 -8.09 9.13
CA TRP A 198 -4.22 -8.00 9.20
C TRP A 198 -4.89 -8.12 7.84
N TYR A 199 -4.28 -7.55 6.80
CA TYR A 199 -4.81 -7.63 5.45
C TYR A 199 -4.96 -9.08 4.97
N GLY A 200 -3.93 -9.91 5.14
CA GLY A 200 -3.88 -11.28 4.63
C GLY A 200 -4.61 -12.32 5.49
N THR A 201 -5.03 -11.97 6.72
CA THR A 201 -5.75 -12.91 7.62
C THR A 201 -7.23 -13.04 7.32
N THR A 202 -7.79 -12.13 6.51
CA THR A 202 -9.23 -12.11 6.19
C THR A 202 -9.46 -12.36 4.70
N GLY A 203 -10.51 -13.11 4.37
CA GLY A 203 -10.99 -13.20 2.98
C GLY A 203 -11.45 -11.83 2.48
N LYS A 204 -11.25 -11.57 1.18
CA LYS A 204 -11.69 -10.33 0.53
C LYS A 204 -12.82 -10.64 -0.44
N VAL A 205 -13.91 -9.90 -0.31
CA VAL A 205 -15.02 -9.91 -1.27
C VAL A 205 -15.04 -8.56 -1.95
N ILE A 206 -14.92 -8.55 -3.28
CA ILE A 206 -14.99 -7.35 -4.09
C ILE A 206 -16.28 -7.37 -4.87
N VAL A 207 -17.11 -6.36 -4.69
CA VAL A 207 -18.32 -6.16 -5.48
C VAL A 207 -17.98 -5.23 -6.64
N HIS A 208 -17.92 -5.76 -7.84
CA HIS A 208 -17.67 -4.96 -9.03
C HIS A 208 -18.92 -4.20 -9.45
N GLY A 209 -18.75 -2.89 -9.67
CA GLY A 209 -19.75 -2.01 -10.28
C GLY A 209 -19.60 -1.95 -11.80
N ALA A 210 -20.38 -1.09 -12.44
CA ALA A 210 -20.30 -0.82 -13.87
C ALA A 210 -19.02 -0.06 -14.28
N ASN A 211 -18.30 0.46 -13.32
CA ASN A 211 -17.00 1.13 -13.42
C ASN A 211 -16.31 1.13 -12.06
N MET A 212 -15.06 1.64 -12.01
CA MET A 212 -14.28 1.65 -10.77
C MET A 212 -14.88 2.57 -9.70
N MET A 213 -15.53 3.68 -10.06
CA MET A 213 -16.23 4.53 -9.08
C MET A 213 -17.31 3.73 -8.35
N GLU A 214 -18.14 2.99 -9.05
CA GLU A 214 -19.16 2.14 -8.40
C GLU A 214 -18.53 1.02 -7.56
N THR A 215 -17.45 0.42 -8.03
CA THR A 215 -16.70 -0.57 -7.25
C THR A 215 -16.21 0.00 -5.93
N LEU A 216 -15.65 1.22 -5.93
CA LEU A 216 -15.23 1.92 -4.72
C LEU A 216 -16.43 2.23 -3.82
N LEU A 217 -17.53 2.75 -4.38
CA LEU A 217 -18.74 3.05 -3.62
C LEU A 217 -19.32 1.82 -2.92
N TYR A 218 -19.33 0.65 -3.57
CA TYR A 218 -19.82 -0.60 -2.97
C TYR A 218 -18.88 -1.16 -1.89
N SER A 219 -17.65 -0.70 -1.86
CA SER A 219 -16.62 -1.16 -0.90
C SER A 219 -16.50 -0.27 0.34
N LEU A 220 -17.22 0.86 0.41
CA LEU A 220 -17.18 1.79 1.54
C LEU A 220 -18.07 1.32 2.69
N ASP A 221 -17.58 1.53 3.90
CA ASP A 221 -18.38 1.50 5.12
C ASP A 221 -18.89 2.92 5.42
N TYR A 222 -20.15 3.17 5.09
CA TYR A 222 -20.78 4.49 5.24
C TYR A 222 -21.00 4.88 6.72
N GLU A 223 -21.13 3.93 7.62
CA GLU A 223 -21.24 4.22 9.05
C GLU A 223 -19.92 4.80 9.56
N GLN A 224 -18.80 4.21 9.20
CA GLN A 224 -17.47 4.74 9.53
C GLN A 224 -17.22 6.13 8.94
N LEU A 225 -17.67 6.37 7.71
CA LEU A 225 -17.51 7.69 7.08
C LEU A 225 -18.32 8.81 7.75
N THR A 226 -19.29 8.47 8.58
CA THR A 226 -20.10 9.42 9.35
C THR A 226 -19.75 9.46 10.83
N ASP A 227 -18.99 8.49 11.34
CA ASP A 227 -18.47 8.45 12.71
C ASP A 227 -17.14 9.23 12.79
N ASP A 228 -17.21 10.48 13.23
CA ASP A 228 -16.08 11.39 13.26
C ASP A 228 -14.97 10.98 14.22
N GLU A 229 -15.28 10.36 15.34
CA GLU A 229 -14.27 10.03 16.35
C GLU A 229 -13.48 8.78 15.97
N SER A 230 -14.14 7.73 15.55
CA SER A 230 -13.50 6.45 15.22
C SER A 230 -12.66 6.56 13.96
N PHE A 231 -13.23 7.07 12.87
CA PHE A 231 -12.54 7.18 11.59
C PHE A 231 -11.47 8.27 11.55
N ALA A 232 -11.61 9.33 12.37
CA ALA A 232 -10.57 10.34 12.54
C ALA A 232 -9.27 9.76 13.13
N LEU A 233 -9.38 8.75 13.99
CA LEU A 233 -8.24 8.08 14.63
C LEU A 233 -7.68 6.92 13.81
N ASP A 234 -8.45 6.38 12.87
CA ASP A 234 -8.02 5.31 11.96
C ASP A 234 -7.23 5.87 10.78
N LEU A 235 -5.92 6.06 11.00
CA LEU A 235 -5.05 6.70 10.03
C LEU A 235 -4.35 5.67 9.12
N PRO A 236 -4.39 5.85 7.80
CA PRO A 236 -3.53 5.10 6.89
C PRO A 236 -2.05 5.45 7.12
N VAL A 237 -1.16 4.58 6.66
CA VAL A 237 0.28 4.71 6.92
C VAL A 237 0.87 6.06 6.46
N TRP A 238 0.35 6.65 5.39
CA TRP A 238 0.84 7.94 4.86
C TRP A 238 0.34 9.18 5.61
N GLU A 239 -0.70 9.07 6.44
CA GLU A 239 -1.16 10.16 7.31
C GLU A 239 -0.48 10.17 8.69
N ARG A 240 0.23 9.11 9.06
CA ARG A 240 0.86 9.01 10.38
C ARG A 240 2.05 9.93 10.52
N ALA A 241 2.13 10.61 11.66
CA ALA A 241 3.24 11.49 11.99
C ALA A 241 4.53 10.74 12.34
N GLU A 242 4.40 9.52 12.90
CA GLU A 242 5.53 8.72 13.34
C GLU A 242 6.40 8.29 12.17
N PRO A 243 7.72 8.41 12.28
CA PRO A 243 8.63 7.97 11.24
C PRO A 243 8.59 6.44 11.11
N ASP A 244 8.67 5.94 9.88
CA ASP A 244 8.93 4.53 9.61
C ASP A 244 10.42 4.27 9.86
N THR A 245 10.77 3.90 11.08
CA THR A 245 12.13 3.60 11.48
C THR A 245 12.41 2.12 11.52
N ALA A 246 13.68 1.73 11.66
CA ALA A 246 14.05 0.33 11.87
C ALA A 246 13.53 -0.21 13.23
N ALA A 247 13.19 0.66 14.17
CA ALA A 247 12.60 0.29 15.44
C ALA A 247 11.13 -0.19 15.23
N PRO A 248 10.71 -1.25 15.91
CA PRO A 248 9.32 -1.69 15.87
C PRO A 248 8.42 -0.61 16.48
N ARG A 249 7.19 -0.49 15.98
CA ARG A 249 6.18 0.29 16.68
C ARG A 249 6.02 -0.25 18.09
N ALA A 250 6.00 0.62 19.08
CA ALA A 250 5.78 0.23 20.46
C ALA A 250 4.41 -0.43 20.59
N TYR A 251 4.38 -1.61 21.20
CA TYR A 251 3.13 -2.17 21.68
C TYR A 251 2.67 -1.33 22.88
N THR A 252 1.80 -0.39 22.64
CA THR A 252 1.18 0.38 23.72
C THR A 252 0.07 -0.46 24.32
N GLY A 253 0.28 -0.91 25.52
CA GLY A 253 -0.61 -1.54 26.48
C GLY A 253 -2.00 -1.99 26.05
N GLY A 254 -2.52 -3.00 26.69
CA GLY A 254 -3.82 -3.58 26.41
C GLY A 254 -3.73 -5.09 26.27
N PRO A 255 -4.74 -5.77 25.75
CA PRO A 255 -4.75 -7.23 25.59
C PRO A 255 -3.54 -7.78 24.81
N ALA A 256 -2.88 -6.96 24.01
CA ALA A 256 -1.65 -7.31 23.29
C ALA A 256 -0.46 -7.65 24.21
N ALA A 257 -0.44 -7.16 25.44
CA ALA A 257 0.55 -7.59 26.44
C ALA A 257 0.39 -9.07 26.80
N GLN A 258 -0.78 -9.65 26.55
CA GLN A 258 -1.10 -11.05 26.73
C GLN A 258 -0.56 -11.92 25.59
N TYR A 259 -0.31 -11.30 24.41
CA TYR A 259 0.19 -11.97 23.21
C TYR A 259 1.54 -11.38 22.84
N LYS A 260 2.58 -11.79 23.57
CA LYS A 260 3.97 -11.28 23.44
C LYS A 260 4.54 -11.23 22.02
N ASP A 261 3.91 -11.89 21.07
CA ASP A 261 4.37 -12.06 19.70
C ASP A 261 3.29 -11.79 18.64
N GLN A 262 2.14 -11.23 19.03
CA GLN A 262 1.06 -10.90 18.09
C GLN A 262 1.02 -9.38 17.79
N PRO A 263 0.61 -8.99 16.57
CA PRO A 263 0.46 -7.58 16.23
C PRO A 263 -0.62 -6.93 17.09
N VAL A 264 -0.43 -5.65 17.42
CA VAL A 264 -1.47 -4.83 18.03
C VAL A 264 -2.70 -4.85 17.12
N PRO A 265 -3.92 -4.99 17.66
CA PRO A 265 -5.13 -4.89 16.85
C PRO A 265 -5.13 -3.61 16.02
N ALA A 266 -5.52 -3.71 14.77
CA ALA A 266 -5.71 -2.56 13.91
C ALA A 266 -6.86 -1.69 14.44
N SER A 267 -6.73 -0.38 14.31
CA SER A 267 -7.72 0.58 14.78
C SER A 267 -8.99 0.59 13.93
N GLY A 268 -8.87 0.29 12.64
CA GLY A 268 -9.99 0.27 11.71
C GLY A 268 -9.59 -0.09 10.29
N MET A 269 -10.45 0.23 9.33
CA MET A 269 -10.29 -0.13 7.91
C MET A 269 -9.03 0.49 7.29
N CYS A 270 -8.72 1.75 7.61
CA CYS A 270 -7.55 2.43 7.05
C CYS A 270 -6.26 1.73 7.49
N GLU A 271 -6.15 1.39 8.76
CA GLU A 271 -4.99 0.67 9.26
C GLU A 271 -4.91 -0.75 8.72
N ILE A 272 -6.02 -1.49 8.65
CA ILE A 272 -6.06 -2.85 8.11
C ILE A 272 -5.58 -2.88 6.66
N LEU A 273 -6.12 -2.01 5.80
CA LEU A 273 -5.85 -2.04 4.36
C LEU A 273 -4.50 -1.42 3.97
N THR A 274 -3.85 -0.71 4.89
CA THR A 274 -2.50 -0.14 4.69
C THR A 274 -1.47 -0.72 5.65
N TRP A 275 -1.77 -1.88 6.25
CA TRP A 275 -0.89 -2.50 7.24
C TRP A 275 0.44 -2.93 6.63
N GLN A 276 1.53 -2.45 7.24
CA GLN A 276 2.88 -2.86 6.87
C GLN A 276 3.27 -4.16 7.60
N SER A 277 3.00 -5.31 7.01
CA SER A 277 3.38 -6.61 7.58
C SER A 277 4.90 -6.85 7.56
N ARG A 278 5.62 -6.06 6.75
CA ARG A 278 7.07 -6.11 6.55
C ARG A 278 7.71 -4.75 6.71
N ARG A 279 8.92 -4.74 7.25
CA ARG A 279 9.84 -3.62 7.14
C ARG A 279 10.71 -3.83 5.92
N ILE A 280 10.48 -3.05 4.89
CA ILE A 280 11.12 -3.17 3.59
C ILE A 280 11.85 -1.88 3.28
N ARG A 281 13.00 -2.01 2.62
CA ARG A 281 13.70 -0.93 1.94
C ARG A 281 14.13 -1.41 0.58
N LEU A 282 13.73 -0.70 -0.45
CA LEU A 282 14.13 -0.94 -1.82
C LEU A 282 15.48 -0.27 -2.10
N HIS A 283 16.35 -0.96 -2.82
CA HIS A 283 17.61 -0.43 -3.33
C HIS A 283 17.57 -0.44 -4.87
N HIS A 284 18.07 0.62 -5.49
CA HIS A 284 18.01 0.84 -6.93
C HIS A 284 19.36 1.30 -7.46
N ASP A 285 19.59 1.11 -8.78
CA ASP A 285 20.77 1.57 -9.51
C ASP A 285 20.59 2.94 -10.20
N GLY A 286 19.41 3.53 -10.01
CA GLY A 286 19.01 4.79 -10.63
C GLY A 286 17.85 4.63 -11.62
N GLU A 287 17.70 3.47 -12.23
CA GLU A 287 16.65 3.18 -13.22
C GLU A 287 15.72 2.05 -12.78
N ARG A 288 16.23 1.10 -12.00
CA ARG A 288 15.52 -0.10 -11.61
C ARG A 288 15.80 -0.47 -10.15
N VAL A 289 14.86 -1.16 -9.52
CA VAL A 289 15.09 -1.79 -8.21
C VAL A 289 15.90 -3.07 -8.42
N THR A 290 17.06 -3.16 -7.79
CA THR A 290 18.03 -4.26 -7.95
C THR A 290 18.15 -5.17 -6.74
N SER A 291 17.79 -4.67 -5.55
CA SER A 291 17.80 -5.47 -4.34
C SER A 291 16.85 -4.92 -3.29
N VAL A 292 16.63 -5.70 -2.24
CA VAL A 292 15.71 -5.35 -1.17
C VAL A 292 16.27 -5.73 0.19
N LEU A 293 16.05 -4.88 1.18
CA LEU A 293 16.04 -5.29 2.56
C LEU A 293 14.62 -5.65 2.96
N ASP A 294 14.42 -6.90 3.39
CA ASP A 294 13.13 -7.38 3.86
C ASP A 294 13.30 -7.93 5.28
N ARG A 295 12.61 -7.31 6.21
CA ARG A 295 12.64 -7.64 7.63
C ARG A 295 11.22 -7.75 8.16
N LYS A 296 11.10 -8.42 9.28
CA LYS A 296 9.82 -8.57 9.95
C LYS A 296 9.30 -7.23 10.46
N SER A 297 8.02 -6.98 10.23
CA SER A 297 7.26 -5.98 10.95
C SER A 297 6.63 -6.56 12.22
N THR A 298 6.17 -5.71 13.06
CA THR A 298 5.42 -6.08 14.28
C THR A 298 3.98 -6.27 13.99
#